data_f7c3cf66ccfd98d4097e4c9354d6cdef
#
_entry.id   f7c3cf66ccfd98d4097e4c9354d6cdef
#
_cell.length_a   1.000
_cell.length_b   1.000
_cell.length_c   1.000
_cell.angle_alpha   90.00
_cell.angle_beta   90.00
_cell.angle_gamma   90.00
#
_symmetry.space_group_name_H-M   'P 1'
#
loop_
_entity.id
_entity.type
_entity.pdbx_description
1 polymer ?
#
loop_
_entity_poly.entity_id
_entity_poly.type
_entity_poly.pdbx_seq_one_letter_code
_entity_poly.pdbx_strand_id
1 'polypeptide(L)'
;MLNRRFLRTKVFQALYALEQGAGGGAAKNEKELLLGVERTYDLYVHVLQLFGEMRRLAENRIEDRKAKRMPSKEDLAPSRRFVDNPFLVKLSESRQLLEESDRRKVGWMGEKDLLTQLYKRIEASNEYVAYMASPQTDTAADRAILVDLFTEHIAQYEGLHEHVEARSIHWLEDLDLACTMVKRTVETMGPEPGDIGLADLNTDMAEEREFVTTLYRNTVAGKEKDEQLIAERAKNWEAERIALSDMLLMRMAVTEARTFDQIPVKVTLNEYIEIAKAYSTPKSKNFINGILDKLFAEMKADGSIHKVGRGLLES
;
A
#
# COMPACT_ATOMS: atom_id res chain seq x y z
N MET A 1 -6.32 7.60 0.26
CA MET A 1 -5.50 7.99 -0.91
C MET A 1 -4.26 7.14 -0.92
N LEU A 2 -4.05 6.39 -1.99
CA LEU A 2 -2.80 5.66 -2.22
C LEU A 2 -1.65 6.65 -2.42
N ASN A 3 -0.45 6.25 -2.01
CA ASN A 3 0.73 7.08 -2.21
C ASN A 3 1.02 7.23 -3.72
N ARG A 4 1.21 8.45 -4.22
CA ARG A 4 1.52 8.73 -5.64
C ARG A 4 2.77 8.00 -6.14
N ARG A 5 3.75 7.71 -5.27
CA ARG A 5 4.91 6.87 -5.62
C ARG A 5 4.48 5.45 -5.95
N PHE A 6 3.60 4.87 -5.15
CA PHE A 6 3.04 3.56 -5.41
C PHE A 6 2.33 3.49 -6.77
N LEU A 7 1.50 4.48 -7.09
CA LEU A 7 0.81 4.55 -8.39
C LEU A 7 1.81 4.64 -9.56
N ARG A 8 2.88 5.43 -9.43
CA ARG A 8 3.97 5.47 -10.40
C ARG A 8 4.64 4.11 -10.57
N THR A 9 4.88 3.41 -9.46
CA THR A 9 5.46 2.06 -9.47
C THR A 9 4.56 1.08 -10.21
N LYS A 10 3.25 1.09 -9.99
CA LYS A 10 2.29 0.25 -10.73
C LYS A 10 2.31 0.56 -12.24
N VAL A 11 2.37 1.84 -12.62
CA VAL A 11 2.51 2.24 -14.03
C VAL A 11 3.84 1.75 -14.61
N PHE A 12 4.94 1.89 -13.88
CA PHE A 12 6.25 1.37 -14.30
C PHE A 12 6.23 -0.13 -14.54
N GLN A 13 5.70 -0.92 -13.62
CA GLN A 13 5.58 -2.38 -13.74
C GLN A 13 4.75 -2.78 -14.97
N ALA A 14 3.63 -2.09 -15.19
CA ALA A 14 2.79 -2.35 -16.36
C ALA A 14 3.50 -2.02 -17.67
N LEU A 15 4.18 -0.87 -17.75
CA LEU A 15 4.96 -0.49 -18.93
C LEU A 15 6.13 -1.44 -19.17
N TYR A 16 6.81 -1.89 -18.12
CA TYR A 16 7.87 -2.88 -18.21
C TYR A 16 7.36 -4.21 -18.78
N ALA A 17 6.23 -4.69 -18.28
CA ALA A 17 5.58 -5.89 -18.80
C ALA A 17 5.16 -5.73 -20.29
N LEU A 18 4.66 -4.55 -20.67
CA LEU A 18 4.30 -4.24 -22.05
C LEU A 18 5.52 -4.30 -22.97
N GLU A 19 6.65 -3.70 -22.57
CA GLU A 19 7.90 -3.70 -23.37
C GLU A 19 8.51 -5.10 -23.49
N GLN A 20 8.30 -5.97 -22.51
CA GLN A 20 8.70 -7.37 -22.56
C GLN A 20 7.76 -8.25 -23.40
N GLY A 21 6.74 -7.66 -24.02
CA GLY A 21 5.75 -8.40 -24.82
C GLY A 21 4.73 -9.20 -24.00
N ALA A 22 4.73 -9.02 -22.67
CA ALA A 22 3.73 -9.62 -21.81
C ALA A 22 2.42 -8.83 -21.87
N GLY A 23 1.28 -9.51 -21.87
CA GLY A 23 0.00 -8.87 -21.65
C GLY A 23 -0.90 -8.61 -22.86
N GLY A 24 -0.48 -8.89 -24.11
CA GLY A 24 -1.38 -8.86 -25.27
C GLY A 24 -1.80 -7.47 -25.76
N GLY A 25 -0.91 -6.47 -25.64
CA GLY A 25 -1.07 -5.12 -26.13
C GLY A 25 -1.49 -4.09 -25.07
N ALA A 26 -1.29 -2.79 -25.41
CA ALA A 26 -1.43 -1.69 -24.46
C ALA A 26 -2.81 -1.61 -23.77
N ALA A 27 -3.89 -1.84 -24.50
CA ALA A 27 -5.25 -1.75 -23.94
C ALA A 27 -5.55 -2.86 -22.90
N LYS A 28 -5.03 -4.08 -23.11
CA LYS A 28 -5.17 -5.17 -22.13
C LYS A 28 -4.28 -4.92 -20.92
N ASN A 29 -3.05 -4.49 -21.15
CA ASN A 29 -2.10 -4.14 -20.11
C ASN A 29 -2.62 -3.00 -19.21
N GLU A 30 -3.27 -1.98 -19.77
CA GLU A 30 -3.94 -0.92 -19.01
C GLU A 30 -5.05 -1.46 -18.10
N LYS A 31 -5.85 -2.42 -18.58
CA LYS A 31 -6.89 -3.05 -17.76
C LYS A 31 -6.29 -3.81 -16.58
N GLU A 32 -5.20 -4.55 -16.79
CA GLU A 32 -4.48 -5.27 -15.73
C GLU A 32 -3.84 -4.28 -14.73
N LEU A 33 -3.31 -3.17 -15.20
CA LEU A 33 -2.80 -2.09 -14.35
C LEU A 33 -3.89 -1.55 -13.41
N LEU A 34 -5.04 -1.20 -13.96
CA LEU A 34 -6.17 -0.69 -13.18
C LEU A 34 -6.71 -1.74 -12.19
N LEU A 35 -6.79 -2.99 -12.62
CA LEU A 35 -7.14 -4.09 -11.74
C LEU A 35 -6.13 -4.22 -10.58
N GLY A 36 -4.83 -4.12 -10.86
CA GLY A 36 -3.78 -4.15 -9.83
C GLY A 36 -3.95 -3.05 -8.79
N VAL A 37 -4.30 -1.83 -9.20
CA VAL A 37 -4.58 -0.72 -8.27
C VAL A 37 -5.82 -1.02 -7.40
N GLU A 38 -6.89 -1.54 -8.00
CA GLU A 38 -8.10 -1.94 -7.25
C GLU A 38 -7.82 -3.06 -6.25
N ARG A 39 -7.00 -4.04 -6.61
CA ARG A 39 -6.63 -5.17 -5.74
C ARG A 39 -5.83 -4.76 -4.51
N THR A 40 -5.16 -3.63 -4.52
CA THR A 40 -4.50 -3.08 -3.32
C THR A 40 -5.51 -2.71 -2.23
N TYR A 41 -6.67 -2.18 -2.62
CA TYR A 41 -7.76 -1.93 -1.66
C TYR A 41 -8.40 -3.23 -1.15
N ASP A 42 -8.50 -4.26 -2.00
CA ASP A 42 -8.94 -5.57 -1.55
C ASP A 42 -8.02 -6.12 -0.46
N LEU A 43 -6.70 -5.96 -0.63
CA LEU A 43 -5.71 -6.35 0.36
C LEU A 43 -5.84 -5.53 1.66
N TYR A 44 -6.01 -4.22 1.56
CA TYR A 44 -6.25 -3.37 2.73
C TYR A 44 -7.46 -3.83 3.55
N VAL A 45 -8.61 -4.05 2.90
CA VAL A 45 -9.83 -4.56 3.55
C VAL A 45 -9.59 -5.93 4.16
N HIS A 46 -8.92 -6.83 3.42
CA HIS A 46 -8.57 -8.18 3.88
C HIS A 46 -7.73 -8.16 5.15
N VAL A 47 -6.67 -7.35 5.19
CA VAL A 47 -5.78 -7.22 6.36
C VAL A 47 -6.51 -6.55 7.53
N LEU A 48 -7.34 -5.54 7.27
CA LEU A 48 -8.09 -4.84 8.35
C LEU A 48 -9.07 -5.78 9.08
N GLN A 49 -9.63 -6.78 8.39
CA GLN A 49 -10.49 -7.80 9.01
C GLN A 49 -9.79 -8.66 10.06
N LEU A 50 -8.45 -8.72 10.06
CA LEU A 50 -7.71 -9.49 11.06
C LEU A 50 -8.04 -9.08 12.50
N PHE A 51 -8.35 -7.82 12.75
CA PHE A 51 -8.76 -7.37 14.09
C PHE A 51 -10.05 -8.07 14.55
N GLY A 52 -11.04 -8.20 13.68
CA GLY A 52 -12.27 -8.94 13.97
C GLY A 52 -12.01 -10.42 14.23
N GLU A 53 -11.14 -11.05 13.43
CA GLU A 53 -10.74 -12.45 13.63
C GLU A 53 -9.98 -12.66 14.94
N MET A 54 -9.07 -11.74 15.30
CA MET A 54 -8.35 -11.81 16.58
C MET A 54 -9.33 -11.66 17.77
N ARG A 55 -10.30 -10.75 17.71
CA ARG A 55 -11.35 -10.62 18.72
C ARG A 55 -12.15 -11.91 18.85
N ARG A 56 -12.60 -12.49 17.74
CA ARG A 56 -13.36 -13.73 17.69
C ARG A 56 -12.58 -14.90 18.31
N LEU A 57 -11.29 -15.02 18.02
CA LEU A 57 -10.44 -16.05 18.61
C LEU A 57 -10.24 -15.84 20.10
N ALA A 58 -10.10 -14.59 20.55
CA ALA A 58 -10.01 -14.25 21.96
C ALA A 58 -11.29 -14.64 22.71
N GLU A 59 -12.47 -14.36 22.16
CA GLU A 59 -13.77 -14.78 22.72
C GLU A 59 -13.89 -16.29 22.80
N ASN A 60 -13.57 -17.01 21.73
CA ASN A 60 -13.58 -18.47 21.73
C ASN A 60 -12.64 -19.03 22.82
N ARG A 61 -11.47 -18.43 22.99
CA ARG A 61 -10.51 -18.84 24.03
C ARG A 61 -11.06 -18.67 25.45
N ILE A 62 -11.82 -17.60 25.67
CA ILE A 62 -12.51 -17.33 26.93
C ILE A 62 -13.56 -18.42 27.20
N GLU A 63 -14.39 -18.74 26.20
CA GLU A 63 -15.43 -19.75 26.34
C GLU A 63 -14.84 -21.17 26.54
N ASP A 64 -13.77 -21.51 25.81
CA ASP A 64 -13.04 -22.77 25.96
C ASP A 64 -12.47 -22.92 27.38
N ARG A 65 -11.95 -21.84 28.00
CA ARG A 65 -11.45 -21.85 29.37
C ARG A 65 -12.56 -22.14 30.36
N LYS A 66 -13.73 -21.50 30.23
CA LYS A 66 -14.90 -21.72 31.07
C LYS A 66 -15.46 -23.13 30.94
N ALA A 67 -15.39 -23.71 29.74
CA ALA A 67 -15.91 -25.05 29.43
C ALA A 67 -14.98 -26.20 29.83
N LYS A 68 -13.81 -25.94 30.40
CA LYS A 68 -12.92 -26.99 30.92
C LYS A 68 -13.64 -27.89 31.92
N ARG A 69 -13.30 -29.17 31.90
CA ARG A 69 -13.87 -30.16 32.85
C ARG A 69 -13.61 -29.80 34.35
N MET A 70 -12.49 -29.13 34.62
CA MET A 70 -12.10 -28.63 35.93
C MET A 70 -11.54 -27.20 35.79
N PRO A 71 -12.41 -26.19 35.65
CA PRO A 71 -11.97 -24.82 35.48
C PRO A 71 -11.39 -24.28 36.80
N SER A 72 -10.30 -23.51 36.71
CA SER A 72 -9.79 -22.74 37.84
C SER A 72 -10.69 -21.51 38.12
N LYS A 73 -10.46 -20.80 39.21
CA LYS A 73 -11.17 -19.54 39.49
C LYS A 73 -10.89 -18.49 38.38
N GLU A 74 -9.68 -18.49 37.86
CA GLU A 74 -9.27 -17.61 36.78
C GLU A 74 -9.90 -18.02 35.42
N ASP A 75 -10.09 -19.34 35.20
CA ASP A 75 -10.80 -19.83 34.02
C ASP A 75 -12.30 -19.46 34.02
N LEU A 76 -12.91 -19.36 35.21
CA LEU A 76 -14.32 -18.98 35.35
C LEU A 76 -14.58 -17.48 35.25
N ALA A 77 -13.57 -16.66 35.55
CA ALA A 77 -13.64 -15.20 35.48
C ALA A 77 -12.44 -14.63 34.68
N PRO A 78 -12.26 -15.01 33.40
CA PRO A 78 -11.15 -14.53 32.60
C PRO A 78 -11.31 -13.05 32.30
N SER A 79 -10.17 -12.33 32.20
CA SER A 79 -10.19 -10.94 31.77
C SER A 79 -10.74 -10.83 30.35
N ARG A 80 -11.69 -9.91 30.16
CA ARG A 80 -12.27 -9.59 28.85
C ARG A 80 -11.66 -8.34 28.21
N ARG A 81 -10.63 -7.76 28.84
CA ARG A 81 -10.08 -6.44 28.47
C ARG A 81 -9.77 -6.31 26.99
N PHE A 82 -9.14 -7.32 26.38
CA PHE A 82 -8.83 -7.29 24.94
C PHE A 82 -10.10 -7.38 24.08
N VAL A 83 -11.00 -8.30 24.42
CA VAL A 83 -12.26 -8.51 23.68
C VAL A 83 -13.17 -7.30 23.75
N ASP A 84 -13.20 -6.63 24.90
CA ASP A 84 -14.02 -5.45 25.17
C ASP A 84 -13.29 -4.12 24.85
N ASN A 85 -12.10 -4.17 24.24
CA ASN A 85 -11.39 -2.99 23.75
C ASN A 85 -12.27 -2.23 22.73
N PRO A 86 -12.59 -0.93 22.97
CA PRO A 86 -13.61 -0.21 22.19
C PRO A 86 -13.26 -0.07 20.71
N PHE A 87 -11.97 0.04 20.37
CA PHE A 87 -11.53 0.09 18.98
C PHE A 87 -11.64 -1.27 18.30
N LEU A 88 -11.32 -2.35 19.01
CA LEU A 88 -11.44 -3.71 18.50
C LEU A 88 -12.91 -4.10 18.29
N VAL A 89 -13.79 -3.73 19.21
CA VAL A 89 -15.25 -3.88 19.10
C VAL A 89 -15.72 -3.12 17.84
N LYS A 90 -15.35 -1.85 17.73
CA LYS A 90 -15.74 -0.99 16.61
C LYS A 90 -15.31 -1.56 15.25
N LEU A 91 -14.08 -2.08 15.13
CA LEU A 91 -13.59 -2.72 13.90
C LEU A 91 -14.36 -4.00 13.59
N SER A 92 -14.57 -4.86 14.59
CA SER A 92 -15.23 -6.15 14.40
C SER A 92 -16.73 -6.04 14.09
N GLU A 93 -17.39 -4.98 14.53
CA GLU A 93 -18.81 -4.73 14.36
C GLU A 93 -19.11 -3.68 13.25
N SER A 94 -18.07 -3.19 12.57
CA SER A 94 -18.21 -2.20 11.52
C SER A 94 -18.99 -2.75 10.33
N ARG A 95 -20.21 -2.25 10.15
CA ARG A 95 -21.06 -2.59 9.01
C ARG A 95 -20.39 -2.21 7.69
N GLN A 96 -19.74 -1.06 7.65
CA GLN A 96 -19.01 -0.58 6.47
C GLN A 96 -17.91 -1.55 6.06
N LEU A 97 -17.12 -2.06 7.02
CA LEU A 97 -16.06 -3.04 6.75
C LEU A 97 -16.64 -4.37 6.24
N LEU A 98 -17.74 -4.83 6.80
CA LEU A 98 -18.43 -6.05 6.36
C LEU A 98 -18.99 -5.90 4.94
N GLU A 99 -19.69 -4.82 4.63
CA GLU A 99 -20.21 -4.54 3.28
C GLU A 99 -19.10 -4.44 2.23
N GLU A 100 -17.97 -3.79 2.56
CA GLU A 100 -16.79 -3.72 1.66
C GLU A 100 -16.14 -5.10 1.45
N SER A 101 -16.04 -5.89 2.50
CA SER A 101 -15.53 -7.25 2.45
C SER A 101 -16.36 -8.15 1.54
N ASP A 102 -17.67 -8.11 1.68
CA ASP A 102 -18.60 -8.89 0.87
C ASP A 102 -18.56 -8.44 -0.60
N ARG A 103 -18.56 -7.15 -0.84
CA ARG A 103 -18.45 -6.58 -2.18
C ARG A 103 -17.17 -7.00 -2.90
N ARG A 104 -16.04 -7.03 -2.18
CA ARG A 104 -14.72 -7.38 -2.70
C ARG A 104 -14.44 -8.88 -2.67
N LYS A 105 -15.31 -9.66 -2.02
CA LYS A 105 -15.16 -11.11 -1.83
C LYS A 105 -13.83 -11.47 -1.16
N VAL A 106 -13.44 -10.70 -0.17
CA VAL A 106 -12.27 -10.94 0.67
C VAL A 106 -12.67 -11.37 2.06
N GLY A 107 -11.90 -12.25 2.68
CA GLY A 107 -12.19 -12.76 4.02
C GLY A 107 -11.25 -13.90 4.39
N TRP A 108 -11.37 -14.34 5.63
CA TRP A 108 -10.47 -15.32 6.25
C TRP A 108 -11.09 -16.71 6.38
N MET A 109 -12.15 -16.98 5.61
CA MET A 109 -12.78 -18.31 5.61
C MET A 109 -11.78 -19.36 5.10
N GLY A 110 -11.60 -20.45 5.86
CA GLY A 110 -10.66 -21.52 5.54
C GLY A 110 -9.27 -21.36 6.15
N GLU A 111 -8.90 -20.18 6.67
CA GLU A 111 -7.56 -19.86 7.17
C GLU A 111 -7.40 -20.07 8.68
N LYS A 112 -8.13 -21.05 9.24
CA LYS A 112 -8.19 -21.29 10.69
C LYS A 112 -6.82 -21.52 11.33
N ASP A 113 -5.94 -22.25 10.67
CA ASP A 113 -4.63 -22.60 11.22
C ASP A 113 -3.71 -21.37 11.28
N LEU A 114 -3.67 -20.58 10.21
CA LEU A 114 -2.93 -19.32 10.17
C LEU A 114 -3.41 -18.36 11.28
N LEU A 115 -4.72 -18.14 11.35
CA LEU A 115 -5.32 -17.25 12.34
C LEU A 115 -5.05 -17.72 13.77
N THR A 116 -5.10 -19.04 14.02
CA THR A 116 -4.80 -19.61 15.32
C THR A 116 -3.32 -19.42 15.72
N GLN A 117 -2.40 -19.59 14.77
CA GLN A 117 -0.98 -19.36 15.02
C GLN A 117 -0.67 -17.87 15.25
N LEU A 118 -1.26 -17.01 14.44
CA LEU A 118 -1.14 -15.56 14.62
C LEU A 118 -1.65 -15.12 15.99
N TYR A 119 -2.83 -15.59 16.40
CA TYR A 119 -3.39 -15.25 17.70
C TYR A 119 -2.52 -15.76 18.86
N LYS A 120 -1.98 -16.98 18.78
CA LYS A 120 -1.03 -17.50 19.79
C LYS A 120 0.21 -16.62 19.90
N ARG A 121 0.73 -16.12 18.79
CA ARG A 121 1.86 -15.17 18.78
C ARG A 121 1.51 -13.88 19.51
N ILE A 122 0.32 -13.33 19.25
CA ILE A 122 -0.19 -12.14 19.95
C ILE A 122 -0.37 -12.42 21.44
N GLU A 123 -1.03 -13.51 21.82
CA GLU A 123 -1.29 -13.90 23.23
C GLU A 123 0.00 -14.06 24.04
N ALA A 124 1.09 -14.50 23.39
CA ALA A 124 2.40 -14.69 24.02
C ALA A 124 3.28 -13.43 24.05
N SER A 125 2.86 -12.35 23.41
CA SER A 125 3.65 -11.13 23.33
C SER A 125 3.69 -10.36 24.66
N ASN A 126 4.80 -9.68 24.92
CA ASN A 126 4.96 -8.87 26.12
C ASN A 126 3.93 -7.73 26.20
N GLU A 127 3.62 -7.13 25.06
CA GLU A 127 2.68 -6.03 24.90
C GLU A 127 1.26 -6.48 25.29
N TYR A 128 0.82 -7.63 24.78
CA TYR A 128 -0.47 -8.22 25.12
C TYR A 128 -0.56 -8.58 26.62
N VAL A 129 0.46 -9.25 27.14
CA VAL A 129 0.50 -9.65 28.57
C VAL A 129 0.48 -8.41 29.48
N ALA A 130 1.26 -7.38 29.18
CA ALA A 130 1.28 -6.12 29.93
C ALA A 130 -0.06 -5.39 29.86
N TYR A 131 -0.68 -5.35 28.67
CA TYR A 131 -2.00 -4.76 28.49
C TYR A 131 -3.06 -5.49 29.30
N MET A 132 -3.09 -6.81 29.27
CA MET A 132 -4.05 -7.62 30.03
C MET A 132 -3.88 -7.51 31.54
N ALA A 133 -2.66 -7.29 32.03
CA ALA A 133 -2.35 -7.15 33.46
C ALA A 133 -2.59 -5.73 33.99
N SER A 134 -2.63 -4.70 33.14
CA SER A 134 -2.78 -3.31 33.55
C SER A 134 -4.19 -3.02 34.10
N PRO A 135 -4.34 -2.40 35.25
CA PRO A 135 -5.63 -1.99 35.80
C PRO A 135 -6.22 -0.72 35.16
N GLN A 136 -5.42 0.00 34.36
CA GLN A 136 -5.85 1.26 33.74
C GLN A 136 -6.74 1.02 32.53
N THR A 137 -7.90 1.65 32.52
CA THR A 137 -8.76 1.80 31.34
C THR A 137 -8.53 3.18 30.77
N ASP A 138 -7.70 3.24 29.71
CA ASP A 138 -7.38 4.49 29.02
C ASP A 138 -7.55 4.27 27.51
N THR A 139 -8.36 5.10 26.91
CA THR A 139 -8.64 5.07 25.47
C THR A 139 -7.37 5.18 24.63
N ALA A 140 -6.36 5.94 25.09
CA ALA A 140 -5.08 6.04 24.39
C ALA A 140 -4.32 4.69 24.44
N ALA A 141 -4.30 4.03 25.61
CA ALA A 141 -3.69 2.71 25.77
C ALA A 141 -4.44 1.64 24.97
N ASP A 142 -5.78 1.71 24.90
CA ASP A 142 -6.61 0.79 24.13
C ASP A 142 -6.36 0.89 22.61
N ARG A 143 -6.06 2.09 22.10
CA ARG A 143 -5.64 2.27 20.71
C ARG A 143 -4.20 1.83 20.50
N ALA A 144 -3.29 2.25 21.39
CA ALA A 144 -1.87 1.97 21.27
C ALA A 144 -1.60 0.47 21.18
N ILE A 145 -2.23 -0.35 22.02
CA ILE A 145 -2.05 -1.80 21.99
C ILE A 145 -2.42 -2.41 20.63
N LEU A 146 -3.49 -1.93 19.97
CA LEU A 146 -3.87 -2.44 18.65
C LEU A 146 -2.84 -2.06 17.58
N VAL A 147 -2.30 -0.84 17.65
CA VAL A 147 -1.23 -0.39 16.74
C VAL A 147 0.04 -1.20 16.96
N ASP A 148 0.44 -1.41 18.22
CA ASP A 148 1.66 -2.15 18.57
C ASP A 148 1.54 -3.63 18.15
N LEU A 149 0.44 -4.31 18.51
CA LEU A 149 0.20 -5.70 18.10
C LEU A 149 0.15 -5.85 16.58
N PHE A 150 -0.47 -4.89 15.89
CA PHE A 150 -0.51 -4.91 14.44
C PHE A 150 0.89 -4.74 13.83
N THR A 151 1.64 -3.74 14.28
CA THR A 151 2.95 -3.41 13.69
C THR A 151 4.00 -4.49 13.95
N GLU A 152 4.08 -5.00 15.20
CA GLU A 152 5.16 -5.88 15.62
C GLU A 152 4.82 -7.38 15.42
N HIS A 153 3.54 -7.74 15.48
CA HIS A 153 3.15 -9.15 15.48
C HIS A 153 2.34 -9.58 14.28
N ILE A 154 1.49 -8.71 13.71
CA ILE A 154 0.66 -9.04 12.54
C ILE A 154 1.39 -8.73 11.24
N ALA A 155 1.81 -7.47 11.03
CA ALA A 155 2.45 -7.04 9.80
C ALA A 155 3.79 -7.75 9.53
N GLN A 156 4.51 -8.15 10.57
CA GLN A 156 5.79 -8.87 10.50
C GLN A 156 5.61 -10.41 10.53
N TYR A 157 4.39 -10.92 10.44
CA TYR A 157 4.16 -12.35 10.52
C TYR A 157 4.40 -13.02 9.17
N GLU A 158 5.42 -13.88 9.09
CA GLU A 158 5.82 -14.58 7.85
C GLU A 158 4.65 -15.33 7.22
N GLY A 159 3.82 -16.01 8.03
CA GLY A 159 2.62 -16.70 7.53
C GLY A 159 1.59 -15.77 6.87
N LEU A 160 1.51 -14.48 7.27
CA LEU A 160 0.69 -13.50 6.58
C LEU A 160 1.28 -13.16 5.20
N HIS A 161 2.61 -13.00 5.12
CA HIS A 161 3.30 -12.73 3.85
C HIS A 161 3.10 -13.91 2.88
N GLU A 162 3.35 -15.14 3.31
CA GLU A 162 3.13 -16.36 2.51
C GLU A 162 1.66 -16.48 2.03
N HIS A 163 0.70 -16.19 2.91
CA HIS A 163 -0.73 -16.23 2.57
C HIS A 163 -1.08 -15.20 1.48
N VAL A 164 -0.59 -13.97 1.61
CA VAL A 164 -0.83 -12.88 0.67
C VAL A 164 -0.22 -13.20 -0.70
N GLU A 165 1.01 -13.69 -0.72
CA GLU A 165 1.71 -14.09 -1.93
C GLU A 165 1.00 -15.25 -2.65
N ALA A 166 0.55 -16.25 -1.91
CA ALA A 166 -0.16 -17.40 -2.47
C ALA A 166 -1.55 -17.05 -3.01
N ARG A 167 -2.20 -16.01 -2.45
CA ARG A 167 -3.59 -15.68 -2.75
C ARG A 167 -3.76 -14.86 -4.03
N SER A 168 -2.86 -13.93 -4.32
CA SER A 168 -2.99 -13.05 -5.48
C SER A 168 -1.66 -12.49 -5.95
N ILE A 169 -1.37 -12.65 -7.23
CA ILE A 169 -0.20 -12.04 -7.87
C ILE A 169 -0.21 -10.49 -7.77
N HIS A 170 -1.39 -9.88 -7.68
CA HIS A 170 -1.51 -8.43 -7.53
C HIS A 170 -1.13 -7.92 -6.15
N TRP A 171 -1.01 -8.81 -5.16
CA TRP A 171 -0.72 -8.46 -3.76
C TRP A 171 0.76 -8.57 -3.37
N LEU A 172 1.59 -9.19 -4.23
CA LEU A 172 2.98 -9.54 -3.96
C LEU A 172 3.83 -8.40 -3.36
N GLU A 173 3.65 -7.18 -3.86
CA GLU A 173 4.45 -6.02 -3.41
C GLU A 173 3.61 -4.97 -2.65
N ASP A 174 2.34 -5.28 -2.39
CA ASP A 174 1.39 -4.30 -1.86
C ASP A 174 1.17 -4.42 -0.36
N LEU A 175 1.67 -5.47 0.29
CA LEU A 175 1.40 -5.76 1.70
C LEU A 175 1.86 -4.63 2.63
N ASP A 176 3.05 -4.10 2.42
CA ASP A 176 3.59 -2.99 3.23
C ASP A 176 2.71 -1.74 3.15
N LEU A 177 2.21 -1.43 1.95
CA LEU A 177 1.29 -0.32 1.75
C LEU A 177 -0.05 -0.60 2.44
N ALA A 178 -0.63 -1.79 2.25
CA ALA A 178 -1.88 -2.18 2.91
C ALA A 178 -1.74 -2.13 4.44
N CYS A 179 -0.63 -2.61 5.00
CA CYS A 179 -0.33 -2.51 6.42
C CYS A 179 -0.22 -1.06 6.89
N THR A 180 0.41 -0.19 6.10
CA THR A 180 0.49 1.25 6.40
C THR A 180 -0.91 1.89 6.43
N MET A 181 -1.79 1.53 5.48
CA MET A 181 -3.17 2.01 5.44
C MET A 181 -3.97 1.51 6.64
N VAL A 182 -3.85 0.24 7.00
CA VAL A 182 -4.50 -0.38 8.18
C VAL A 182 -4.06 0.33 9.45
N LYS A 183 -2.75 0.49 9.66
CA LYS A 183 -2.19 1.22 10.80
C LYS A 183 -2.79 2.62 10.92
N ARG A 184 -2.80 3.37 9.81
CA ARG A 184 -3.36 4.73 9.79
C ARG A 184 -4.86 4.73 10.15
N THR A 185 -5.64 3.77 9.66
CA THR A 185 -7.06 3.65 10.02
C THR A 185 -7.23 3.48 11.52
N VAL A 186 -6.46 2.59 12.15
CA VAL A 186 -6.51 2.37 13.61
C VAL A 186 -6.04 3.60 14.39
N GLU A 187 -4.98 4.28 13.94
CA GLU A 187 -4.44 5.49 14.58
C GLU A 187 -5.41 6.68 14.54
N THR A 188 -6.17 6.83 13.45
CA THR A 188 -7.06 7.97 13.24
C THR A 188 -8.50 7.72 13.69
N MET A 189 -8.89 6.47 13.87
CA MET A 189 -10.23 6.07 14.31
C MET A 189 -10.55 6.61 15.70
N GLY A 190 -11.71 7.28 15.87
CA GLY A 190 -12.22 7.70 17.18
C GLY A 190 -12.81 6.53 17.97
N PRO A 191 -12.91 6.62 19.31
CA PRO A 191 -13.46 5.56 20.16
C PRO A 191 -14.99 5.44 20.07
N GLU A 192 -15.67 6.51 19.64
CA GLU A 192 -17.13 6.57 19.55
C GLU A 192 -17.66 5.57 18.52
N PRO A 193 -18.85 4.97 18.75
CA PRO A 193 -19.51 4.13 17.75
C PRO A 193 -19.73 4.88 16.43
N GLY A 194 -19.67 4.15 15.30
CA GLY A 194 -19.91 4.73 13.98
C GLY A 194 -18.80 4.41 12.97
N ASP A 195 -18.52 5.36 12.09
CA ASP A 195 -17.55 5.18 11.00
C ASP A 195 -16.14 4.89 11.55
N ILE A 196 -15.48 3.88 10.95
CA ILE A 196 -14.10 3.53 11.27
C ILE A 196 -13.08 4.35 10.46
N GLY A 197 -13.55 5.27 9.61
CA GLY A 197 -12.68 6.05 8.74
C GLY A 197 -11.98 5.21 7.69
N LEU A 198 -12.70 4.22 7.11
CA LEU A 198 -12.18 3.53 5.93
C LEU A 198 -11.74 4.57 4.92
N ALA A 199 -10.59 4.34 4.29
CA ALA A 199 -10.15 5.17 3.18
C ALA A 199 -11.31 5.34 2.20
N ASP A 200 -11.60 6.58 1.78
CA ASP A 200 -12.69 6.85 0.82
C ASP A 200 -12.30 6.25 -0.52
N LEU A 201 -12.72 4.99 -0.69
CA LEU A 201 -12.38 4.17 -1.85
C LEU A 201 -13.03 4.69 -3.15
N ASN A 202 -14.05 5.53 -3.07
CA ASN A 202 -14.77 6.00 -4.26
C ASN A 202 -14.17 7.30 -4.82
N THR A 203 -13.96 8.31 -4.00
CA THR A 203 -13.40 9.59 -4.43
C THR A 203 -11.91 9.47 -4.74
N ASP A 204 -11.15 8.82 -3.86
CA ASP A 204 -9.72 8.61 -4.06
C ASP A 204 -9.44 7.72 -5.28
N MET A 205 -10.23 6.69 -5.53
CA MET A 205 -10.06 5.81 -6.70
C MET A 205 -10.28 6.52 -8.04
N ALA A 206 -11.19 7.49 -8.12
CA ALA A 206 -11.41 8.23 -9.37
C ALA A 206 -10.19 9.06 -9.76
N GLU A 207 -9.64 9.82 -8.82
CA GLU A 207 -8.42 10.62 -9.04
C GLU A 207 -7.19 9.75 -9.30
N GLU A 208 -7.05 8.64 -8.55
CA GLU A 208 -5.95 7.70 -8.71
C GLU A 208 -6.00 7.01 -10.07
N ARG A 209 -7.20 6.61 -10.50
CA ARG A 209 -7.44 6.02 -11.81
C ARG A 209 -7.12 6.98 -12.94
N GLU A 210 -7.55 8.24 -12.83
CA GLU A 210 -7.24 9.29 -13.80
C GLU A 210 -5.72 9.50 -13.91
N PHE A 211 -5.04 9.65 -12.78
CA PHE A 211 -3.59 9.80 -12.74
C PHE A 211 -2.87 8.64 -13.43
N VAL A 212 -3.19 7.40 -13.03
CA VAL A 212 -2.57 6.18 -13.55
C VAL A 212 -2.81 6.03 -15.04
N THR A 213 -4.08 6.20 -15.47
CA THR A 213 -4.47 6.06 -16.87
C THR A 213 -3.79 7.11 -17.75
N THR A 214 -3.78 8.36 -17.29
CA THR A 214 -3.17 9.47 -18.03
C THR A 214 -1.66 9.30 -18.15
N LEU A 215 -0.99 8.95 -17.05
CA LEU A 215 0.46 8.70 -17.07
C LEU A 215 0.80 7.53 -17.98
N TYR A 216 0.08 6.40 -17.87
CA TYR A 216 0.29 5.22 -18.69
C TYR A 216 0.12 5.53 -20.19
N ARG A 217 -1.05 6.05 -20.56
CA ARG A 217 -1.38 6.31 -21.98
C ARG A 217 -0.42 7.30 -22.64
N ASN A 218 -0.11 8.40 -21.93
CA ASN A 218 0.78 9.42 -22.48
C ASN A 218 2.23 8.91 -22.59
N THR A 219 2.68 8.05 -21.66
CA THR A 219 4.01 7.40 -21.77
C THR A 219 4.07 6.42 -22.94
N VAL A 220 3.00 5.66 -23.19
CA VAL A 220 2.92 4.77 -24.38
C VAL A 220 2.90 5.58 -25.66
N ALA A 221 2.05 6.61 -25.73
CA ALA A 221 1.91 7.45 -26.94
C ALA A 221 3.18 8.26 -27.27
N GLY A 222 3.92 8.69 -26.25
CA GLY A 222 5.16 9.49 -26.41
C GLY A 222 6.43 8.67 -26.67
N LYS A 223 6.35 7.34 -26.76
CA LYS A 223 7.51 6.43 -26.75
C LYS A 223 8.67 6.90 -27.64
N GLU A 224 8.47 6.95 -28.94
CA GLU A 224 9.53 7.23 -29.91
C GLU A 224 10.17 8.61 -29.69
N LYS A 225 9.32 9.62 -29.46
CA LYS A 225 9.75 10.99 -29.22
C LYS A 225 10.59 11.12 -27.93
N ASP A 226 10.13 10.50 -26.85
CA ASP A 226 10.79 10.62 -25.55
C ASP A 226 12.08 9.79 -25.51
N GLU A 227 12.12 8.60 -26.14
CA GLU A 227 13.35 7.81 -26.30
C GLU A 227 14.42 8.57 -27.11
N GLN A 228 14.04 9.20 -28.22
CA GLN A 228 14.97 10.02 -28.98
C GLN A 228 15.48 11.21 -28.17
N LEU A 229 14.58 11.90 -27.45
CA LEU A 229 14.92 13.04 -26.60
C LEU A 229 15.93 12.66 -25.51
N ILE A 230 15.73 11.52 -24.86
CA ILE A 230 16.61 10.99 -23.82
C ILE A 230 17.96 10.55 -24.41
N ALA A 231 17.94 9.80 -25.52
CA ALA A 231 19.15 9.28 -26.15
C ALA A 231 20.10 10.41 -26.62
N GLU A 232 19.56 11.53 -27.12
CA GLU A 232 20.35 12.68 -27.51
C GLU A 232 21.16 13.29 -26.35
N ARG A 233 20.64 13.25 -25.10
CA ARG A 233 21.30 13.79 -23.89
C ARG A 233 22.20 12.76 -23.20
N ALA A 234 21.99 11.48 -23.51
CA ALA A 234 22.82 10.39 -22.98
C ALA A 234 24.14 10.17 -23.76
N LYS A 235 24.36 10.84 -24.90
CA LYS A 235 25.56 10.66 -25.76
C LYS A 235 26.92 10.84 -25.07
N ASN A 236 26.96 11.59 -23.97
CA ASN A 236 28.18 11.85 -23.20
C ASN A 236 28.42 10.87 -22.03
N TRP A 237 27.49 9.95 -21.81
CA TRP A 237 27.63 8.86 -20.86
C TRP A 237 28.02 7.64 -21.68
N GLU A 238 29.00 6.85 -21.28
CA GLU A 238 29.43 5.60 -21.95
C GLU A 238 28.26 4.59 -22.08
N ALA A 239 27.15 5.05 -22.64
CA ALA A 239 25.87 4.34 -22.66
C ALA A 239 25.69 3.65 -24.01
N GLU A 240 26.49 2.62 -24.27
CA GLU A 240 26.18 1.73 -25.41
C GLU A 240 24.85 0.98 -25.24
N ARG A 241 24.25 0.96 -24.04
CA ARG A 241 22.89 0.45 -23.77
C ARG A 241 22.31 1.05 -22.49
N ILE A 242 21.37 1.98 -22.64
CA ILE A 242 20.50 2.37 -21.52
C ILE A 242 19.64 1.16 -21.15
N ALA A 243 19.65 0.75 -19.87
CA ALA A 243 18.80 -0.33 -19.39
C ALA A 243 17.32 0.00 -19.63
N LEU A 244 16.51 -1.01 -19.96
CA LEU A 244 15.08 -0.83 -20.21
C LEU A 244 14.37 -0.14 -19.02
N SER A 245 14.72 -0.53 -17.78
CA SER A 245 14.19 0.10 -16.57
C SER A 245 14.50 1.60 -16.51
N ASP A 246 15.75 1.99 -16.79
CA ASP A 246 16.17 3.39 -16.77
C ASP A 246 15.47 4.21 -17.83
N MET A 247 15.38 3.67 -19.06
CA MET A 247 14.67 4.31 -20.15
C MET A 247 13.20 4.53 -19.82
N LEU A 248 12.53 3.52 -19.29
CA LEU A 248 11.12 3.61 -18.89
C LEU A 248 10.90 4.66 -17.82
N LEU A 249 11.72 4.67 -16.75
CA LEU A 249 11.62 5.64 -15.67
C LEU A 249 11.82 7.08 -16.19
N MET A 250 12.79 7.30 -17.10
CA MET A 250 13.01 8.62 -17.70
C MET A 250 11.85 9.03 -18.61
N ARG A 251 11.30 8.13 -19.44
CA ARG A 251 10.11 8.39 -20.25
C ARG A 251 8.91 8.79 -19.40
N MET A 252 8.64 8.03 -18.31
CA MET A 252 7.57 8.35 -17.36
C MET A 252 7.79 9.71 -16.72
N ALA A 253 9.01 10.04 -16.30
CA ALA A 253 9.34 11.31 -15.66
C ALA A 253 9.11 12.50 -16.64
N VAL A 254 9.54 12.37 -17.89
CA VAL A 254 9.32 13.37 -18.95
C VAL A 254 7.83 13.55 -19.22
N THR A 255 7.09 12.43 -19.33
CA THR A 255 5.64 12.45 -19.51
C THR A 255 4.94 13.13 -18.35
N GLU A 256 5.28 12.77 -17.09
CA GLU A 256 4.69 13.36 -15.89
C GLU A 256 4.96 14.87 -15.81
N ALA A 257 6.21 15.29 -16.06
CA ALA A 257 6.58 16.69 -16.02
C ALA A 257 5.81 17.54 -17.04
N ARG A 258 5.50 16.97 -18.20
CA ARG A 258 4.76 17.60 -19.29
C ARG A 258 3.24 17.59 -19.07
N THR A 259 2.71 16.53 -18.47
CA THR A 259 1.26 16.28 -18.41
C THR A 259 0.60 16.87 -17.16
N PHE A 260 1.27 16.79 -16.01
CA PHE A 260 0.69 17.18 -14.73
C PHE A 260 1.25 18.51 -14.24
N ASP A 261 0.55 19.58 -14.57
CA ASP A 261 0.97 20.96 -14.28
C ASP A 261 1.02 21.31 -12.80
N GLN A 262 0.24 20.60 -11.95
CA GLN A 262 0.19 20.76 -10.50
C GLN A 262 1.33 20.03 -9.75
N ILE A 263 2.10 19.15 -10.44
CA ILE A 263 3.20 18.41 -9.81
C ILE A 263 4.50 19.18 -10.08
N PRO A 264 5.23 19.64 -9.03
CA PRO A 264 6.52 20.29 -9.21
C PRO A 264 7.53 19.37 -9.92
N VAL A 265 8.33 19.93 -10.83
CA VAL A 265 9.34 19.16 -11.57
C VAL A 265 10.33 18.47 -10.64
N LYS A 266 10.72 19.14 -9.56
CA LYS A 266 11.63 18.58 -8.56
C LYS A 266 11.02 17.38 -7.80
N VAL A 267 9.71 17.42 -7.56
CA VAL A 267 8.99 16.26 -6.98
C VAL A 267 9.01 15.10 -7.97
N THR A 268 8.68 15.34 -9.22
CA THR A 268 8.76 14.32 -10.28
C THR A 268 10.17 13.70 -10.32
N LEU A 269 11.22 14.51 -10.40
CA LEU A 269 12.60 14.03 -10.42
C LEU A 269 12.90 13.11 -9.22
N ASN A 270 12.63 13.59 -8.00
CA ASN A 270 12.92 12.84 -6.79
C ASN A 270 12.14 11.51 -6.74
N GLU A 271 10.88 11.50 -7.13
CA GLU A 271 10.06 10.29 -7.10
C GLU A 271 10.61 9.21 -8.06
N TYR A 272 11.02 9.57 -9.28
CA TYR A 272 11.58 8.59 -10.21
C TYR A 272 12.98 8.13 -9.83
N ILE A 273 13.77 8.96 -9.15
CA ILE A 273 15.04 8.52 -8.52
C ILE A 273 14.79 7.50 -7.42
N GLU A 274 13.78 7.72 -6.57
CA GLU A 274 13.43 6.75 -5.53
C GLU A 274 12.96 5.41 -6.11
N ILE A 275 12.15 5.43 -7.18
CA ILE A 275 11.74 4.20 -7.87
C ILE A 275 12.97 3.52 -8.51
N ALA A 276 13.88 4.27 -9.10
CA ALA A 276 15.11 3.72 -9.68
C ALA A 276 15.98 2.96 -8.67
N LYS A 277 16.01 3.41 -7.40
CA LYS A 277 16.74 2.69 -6.34
C LYS A 277 16.20 1.29 -6.09
N ALA A 278 14.89 1.08 -6.25
CA ALA A 278 14.24 -0.21 -6.02
C ALA A 278 14.26 -1.12 -7.26
N TYR A 279 14.17 -0.55 -8.46
CA TYR A 279 13.92 -1.32 -9.70
C TYR A 279 15.06 -1.26 -10.72
N SER A 280 16.19 -0.61 -10.39
CA SER A 280 17.32 -0.53 -11.31
C SER A 280 18.67 -0.71 -10.58
N THR A 281 19.78 -0.47 -11.27
CA THR A 281 21.11 -0.66 -10.72
C THR A 281 21.49 0.46 -9.73
N PRO A 282 22.42 0.22 -8.79
CA PRO A 282 22.89 1.26 -7.88
C PRO A 282 23.45 2.52 -8.55
N LYS A 283 23.92 2.40 -9.81
CA LYS A 283 24.43 3.52 -10.61
C LYS A 283 23.34 4.30 -11.31
N SER A 284 22.20 3.69 -11.56
CA SER A 284 21.08 4.26 -12.33
C SER A 284 20.53 5.55 -11.73
N LYS A 285 20.47 5.67 -10.40
CA LYS A 285 20.01 6.89 -9.74
C LYS A 285 20.75 8.15 -10.17
N ASN A 286 22.10 8.07 -10.27
CA ASN A 286 22.93 9.22 -10.67
C ASN A 286 22.81 9.49 -12.16
N PHE A 287 22.72 8.44 -12.97
CA PHE A 287 22.51 8.52 -14.40
C PHE A 287 21.17 9.19 -14.74
N ILE A 288 20.07 8.66 -14.18
CA ILE A 288 18.71 9.20 -14.38
C ILE A 288 18.65 10.66 -13.91
N ASN A 289 19.20 10.97 -12.73
CA ASN A 289 19.24 12.34 -12.20
C ASN A 289 19.94 13.28 -13.18
N GLY A 290 21.15 12.95 -13.64
CA GLY A 290 21.92 13.81 -14.53
C GLY A 290 21.27 14.06 -15.90
N ILE A 291 20.54 13.07 -16.43
CA ILE A 291 19.79 13.21 -17.70
C ILE A 291 18.53 14.05 -17.49
N LEU A 292 17.73 13.73 -16.47
CA LEU A 292 16.46 14.42 -16.21
C LEU A 292 16.65 15.87 -15.79
N ASP A 293 17.64 16.21 -14.96
CA ASP A 293 17.95 17.59 -14.59
C ASP A 293 18.18 18.46 -15.83
N LYS A 294 19.00 17.95 -16.77
CA LYS A 294 19.32 18.66 -18.01
C LYS A 294 18.09 18.79 -18.91
N LEU A 295 17.35 17.69 -19.08
CA LEU A 295 16.12 17.69 -19.89
C LEU A 295 15.07 18.65 -19.33
N PHE A 296 14.83 18.64 -18.03
CA PHE A 296 13.83 19.50 -17.43
C PHE A 296 14.19 20.97 -17.48
N ALA A 297 15.49 21.32 -17.39
CA ALA A 297 15.96 22.68 -17.58
C ALA A 297 15.70 23.15 -19.03
N GLU A 298 15.99 22.34 -20.01
CA GLU A 298 15.73 22.62 -21.42
C GLU A 298 14.22 22.75 -21.72
N MET A 299 13.42 21.80 -21.22
CA MET A 299 11.97 21.79 -21.44
C MET A 299 11.24 22.93 -20.72
N LYS A 300 11.79 23.44 -19.60
CA LYS A 300 11.31 24.70 -19.01
C LYS A 300 11.64 25.92 -19.90
N ALA A 301 12.85 25.95 -20.44
CA ALA A 301 13.31 27.06 -21.27
C ALA A 301 12.56 27.18 -22.62
N ASP A 302 12.20 26.04 -23.22
CA ASP A 302 11.45 25.98 -24.50
C ASP A 302 9.92 26.00 -24.33
N GLY A 303 9.42 26.03 -23.04
CA GLY A 303 8.01 26.06 -22.74
C GLY A 303 7.29 24.71 -22.85
N SER A 304 8.01 23.61 -23.07
CA SER A 304 7.42 22.24 -23.12
C SER A 304 6.90 21.76 -21.76
N ILE A 305 7.41 22.32 -20.65
CA ILE A 305 6.90 22.14 -19.31
C ILE A 305 6.21 23.42 -18.86
N HIS A 306 4.92 23.32 -18.58
CA HIS A 306 4.13 24.42 -18.02
C HIS A 306 3.62 24.01 -16.64
N LYS A 307 3.94 24.79 -15.61
CA LYS A 307 3.53 24.52 -14.23
C LYS A 307 2.66 25.63 -13.69
N VAL A 308 1.63 25.26 -12.91
CA VAL A 308 0.68 26.19 -12.28
C VAL A 308 0.44 25.82 -10.82
N GLY A 309 0.00 26.78 -10.02
CA GLY A 309 -0.38 26.54 -8.63
C GLY A 309 0.74 25.85 -7.82
N ARG A 310 0.44 24.66 -7.28
CA ARG A 310 1.43 23.85 -6.51
C ARG A 310 2.63 23.40 -7.35
N GLY A 311 2.46 23.28 -8.67
CA GLY A 311 3.54 22.91 -9.58
C GLY A 311 4.68 23.93 -9.66
N LEU A 312 4.44 25.16 -9.24
CA LEU A 312 5.44 26.24 -9.17
C LEU A 312 6.32 26.17 -7.90
N LEU A 313 6.00 25.32 -6.94
CA LEU A 313 6.78 25.19 -5.71
C LEU A 313 8.12 24.50 -6.02
N GLU A 314 9.17 25.29 -6.11
CA GLU A 314 10.54 24.83 -6.22
C GLU A 314 11.17 24.72 -4.81
N SER A 315 10.68 23.79 -4.00
CA SER A 315 11.23 23.54 -2.65
C SER A 315 12.37 22.51 -2.70
#